data_5680544f9cb7e24b634c1a9aac0aae58
#
_entry.id   5680544f9cb7e24b634c1a9aac0aae58
#
_cell.length_a   1.000
_cell.length_b   1.000
_cell.length_c   1.000
_cell.angle_alpha   90.00
_cell.angle_beta   90.00
_cell.angle_gamma   90.00
#
_symmetry.space_group_name_H-M   'P 1'
#
loop_
_entity.id
_entity.type
_entity.pdbx_description
1 polymer ?
#
loop_
_entity_poly.entity_id
_entity_poly.type
_entity_poly.pdbx_seq_one_letter_code
_entity_poly.pdbx_strand_id
1 'polypeptide(L)'
;MKQKISNHVKNNWQEYASVILMLFIITVAMIYKFNLFNFDITYPIAYSGGDDLSMLVDAKMFSEQGWIMTTDRLGAPNGTQMYDFSANYLHNAGMVIMKIFVFLAGGNAVVGFNLTYLSIFIFAGIVSYIVMRQIGVNCWISALTSAVYGMSPFMLARGVGHMVLAEAYFVPLSFLLCFYILEREEVFKFDKQFFKRPINYVVIVIALLIANNGIGYYPYFTCFILLVTGVCKWLKNKKPEGFVRALSICAVIAVFFILCMVPAKIYNLQHGANQDAVSRAGFIETEMYGLKLIMLFMPRNAHGIGIIQKAIDMYDSNTTYLNENVTEYLGIIAIIGFFILMFTLFMNRDSALKKRLGALSEINIMLVLLGTTSGLGTMIAFLITDKIRGYNRISIFIEYVCILAVAMLMGAIVDKLKADKRTTSIIVTVVTGLVCVFSIWEGCGGKTPTETYKAIQAEYASDDKLVSYIESSVDEGSMIYQLPYHKYPEGESQNDMWDYHLFVGYLHSDTLKWSYGSVKGREGDSWNEEIGSLKADDMVKALKEAGFAGIYIDRRAYLAEQIEQLESDLTEATGTKPVISDNGCLSFYKF
;
A
#
# COMPACT_ATOMS: atom_id res chain seq x y z
N MET A 1 36.54 10.43 -21.57
CA MET A 1 35.36 10.01 -20.76
C MET A 1 35.66 10.04 -19.27
N LYS A 2 36.71 9.38 -18.75
CA LYS A 2 37.09 9.38 -17.31
C LYS A 2 37.25 10.79 -16.69
N GLN A 3 37.90 11.74 -17.39
CA GLN A 3 38.15 13.09 -16.90
C GLN A 3 36.86 13.96 -16.84
N LYS A 4 35.91 13.76 -17.80
CA LYS A 4 34.56 14.41 -17.74
C LYS A 4 33.72 13.88 -16.57
N ILE A 5 33.76 12.57 -16.32
CA ILE A 5 33.07 11.94 -15.19
C ILE A 5 33.68 12.43 -13.87
N SER A 6 35.01 12.46 -13.74
CA SER A 6 35.69 12.95 -12.54
C SER A 6 35.37 14.41 -12.25
N ASN A 7 35.36 15.28 -13.26
CA ASN A 7 34.98 16.70 -13.08
C ASN A 7 33.51 16.87 -12.73
N HIS A 8 32.61 16.07 -13.31
CA HIS A 8 31.20 16.10 -12.98
C HIS A 8 30.94 15.70 -11.52
N VAL A 9 31.55 14.60 -11.07
CA VAL A 9 31.47 14.15 -9.67
C VAL A 9 32.07 15.19 -8.72
N LYS A 10 33.23 15.78 -9.05
CA LYS A 10 33.86 16.80 -8.23
C LYS A 10 33.00 18.07 -8.06
N ASN A 11 32.26 18.45 -9.11
CA ASN A 11 31.36 19.62 -9.07
C ASN A 11 30.04 19.34 -8.35
N ASN A 12 29.57 18.08 -8.31
CA ASN A 12 28.28 17.67 -7.73
C ASN A 12 28.43 16.76 -6.50
N TRP A 13 29.60 16.71 -5.86
CA TRP A 13 29.87 15.76 -4.77
C TRP A 13 28.88 15.86 -3.60
N GLN A 14 28.36 17.08 -3.31
CA GLN A 14 27.40 17.29 -2.23
C GLN A 14 26.05 16.61 -2.54
N GLU A 15 25.61 16.62 -3.79
CA GLU A 15 24.41 15.91 -4.22
C GLU A 15 24.58 14.40 -4.02
N TYR A 16 25.69 13.83 -4.51
CA TYR A 16 25.95 12.39 -4.33
C TYR A 16 26.08 11.99 -2.86
N ALA A 17 26.83 12.77 -2.09
CA ALA A 17 27.01 12.51 -0.67
C ALA A 17 25.71 12.62 0.13
N SER A 18 24.84 13.58 -0.22
CA SER A 18 23.54 13.72 0.44
C SER A 18 22.58 12.55 0.08
N VAL A 19 22.57 12.07 -1.16
CA VAL A 19 21.80 10.86 -1.55
C VAL A 19 22.30 9.63 -0.79
N ILE A 20 23.63 9.44 -0.73
CA ILE A 20 24.23 8.32 0.01
C ILE A 20 23.84 8.40 1.51
N LEU A 21 23.88 9.59 2.10
CA LEU A 21 23.45 9.79 3.50
C LEU A 21 21.98 9.41 3.70
N MET A 22 21.10 9.85 2.81
CA MET A 22 19.67 9.51 2.85
C MET A 22 19.46 7.99 2.80
N LEU A 23 20.07 7.32 1.79
CA LEU A 23 19.96 5.88 1.64
C LEU A 23 20.55 5.12 2.84
N PHE A 24 21.66 5.60 3.39
CA PHE A 24 22.26 5.05 4.61
C PHE A 24 21.30 5.13 5.79
N ILE A 25 20.69 6.31 6.04
CA ILE A 25 19.73 6.49 7.14
C ILE A 25 18.53 5.55 6.98
N ILE A 26 17.94 5.49 5.77
CA ILE A 26 16.80 4.60 5.48
C ILE A 26 17.20 3.14 5.70
N THR A 27 18.33 2.71 5.17
CA THR A 27 18.81 1.32 5.31
C THR A 27 19.03 0.94 6.77
N VAL A 28 19.69 1.81 7.56
CA VAL A 28 19.89 1.56 9.00
C VAL A 28 18.55 1.49 9.75
N ALA A 29 17.62 2.37 9.42
CA ALA A 29 16.28 2.36 10.02
C ALA A 29 15.50 1.08 9.65
N MET A 30 15.59 0.61 8.41
CA MET A 30 15.00 -0.65 7.97
C MET A 30 15.62 -1.86 8.69
N ILE A 31 16.95 -1.90 8.78
CA ILE A 31 17.67 -2.96 9.53
C ILE A 31 17.17 -3.00 10.98
N TYR A 32 17.02 -1.85 11.61
CA TYR A 32 16.49 -1.74 12.98
C TYR A 32 15.04 -2.19 13.05
N LYS A 33 14.15 -1.58 12.24
CA LYS A 33 12.70 -1.82 12.29
C LYS A 33 12.34 -3.26 11.99
N PHE A 34 12.85 -3.78 10.90
CA PHE A 34 12.54 -5.13 10.42
C PHE A 34 13.49 -6.18 10.98
N ASN A 35 14.43 -5.82 11.87
CA ASN A 35 15.36 -6.77 12.45
C ASN A 35 16.07 -7.66 11.41
N LEU A 36 16.53 -7.04 10.31
CA LEU A 36 16.97 -7.76 9.11
C LEU A 36 18.15 -8.73 9.34
N PHE A 37 18.91 -8.58 10.41
CA PHE A 37 19.96 -9.56 10.78
C PHE A 37 19.41 -10.90 11.28
N ASN A 38 18.14 -10.95 11.69
CA ASN A 38 17.45 -12.14 12.15
C ASN A 38 16.31 -12.56 11.21
N PHE A 39 16.18 -11.90 10.07
CA PHE A 39 15.20 -12.19 9.04
C PHE A 39 15.83 -13.01 7.92
N ASP A 40 15.27 -14.19 7.66
CA ASP A 40 15.62 -15.00 6.51
C ASP A 40 14.71 -14.63 5.32
N ILE A 41 15.30 -14.08 4.27
CA ILE A 41 14.57 -13.59 3.09
C ILE A 41 13.87 -14.71 2.30
N THR A 42 14.21 -15.97 2.54
CA THR A 42 13.57 -17.14 1.91
C THR A 42 12.23 -17.50 2.52
N TYR A 43 11.89 -16.91 3.66
CA TYR A 43 10.56 -16.96 4.28
C TYR A 43 9.84 -15.62 4.13
N PRO A 44 8.49 -15.59 4.07
CA PRO A 44 7.76 -14.34 3.93
C PRO A 44 7.95 -13.45 5.17
N ILE A 45 8.04 -12.14 4.96
CA ILE A 45 8.17 -11.15 6.05
C ILE A 45 6.89 -11.04 6.89
N ALA A 46 5.75 -11.44 6.34
CA ALA A 46 4.46 -11.58 7.00
C ALA A 46 3.70 -12.78 6.40
N TYR A 47 2.93 -13.49 7.24
CA TYR A 47 2.19 -14.69 6.88
C TYR A 47 1.03 -14.85 7.85
N SER A 48 -0.01 -14.00 7.68
CA SER A 48 -1.10 -13.91 8.67
C SER A 48 -2.44 -14.47 8.16
N GLY A 49 -2.52 -14.85 6.88
CA GLY A 49 -3.77 -15.28 6.26
C GLY A 49 -4.68 -14.15 5.81
N GLY A 50 -4.26 -12.88 5.99
CA GLY A 50 -4.95 -11.70 5.48
C GLY A 50 -4.42 -11.25 4.11
N ASP A 51 -4.51 -9.95 3.82
CA ASP A 51 -4.06 -9.37 2.55
C ASP A 51 -2.58 -9.64 2.23
N ASP A 52 -1.73 -9.87 3.23
CA ASP A 52 -0.33 -10.26 3.06
C ASP A 52 -0.20 -11.59 2.32
N LEU A 53 -1.07 -12.56 2.62
CA LEU A 53 -1.09 -13.86 1.94
C LEU A 53 -1.61 -13.71 0.50
N SER A 54 -2.65 -12.91 0.28
CA SER A 54 -3.15 -12.59 -1.06
C SER A 54 -2.05 -11.96 -1.94
N MET A 55 -1.27 -11.01 -1.39
CA MET A 55 -0.15 -10.38 -2.10
C MET A 55 0.98 -11.37 -2.41
N LEU A 56 1.23 -12.32 -1.52
CA LEU A 56 2.23 -13.37 -1.74
C LEU A 56 1.79 -14.34 -2.85
N VAL A 57 0.50 -14.63 -2.93
CA VAL A 57 -0.12 -15.40 -4.03
C VAL A 57 0.02 -14.67 -5.36
N ASP A 58 -0.19 -13.34 -5.40
CA ASP A 58 0.06 -12.54 -6.60
C ASP A 58 1.52 -12.66 -7.06
N ALA A 59 2.48 -12.64 -6.13
CA ALA A 59 3.90 -12.86 -6.45
C ALA A 59 4.14 -14.25 -7.06
N LYS A 60 3.46 -15.30 -6.55
CA LYS A 60 3.53 -16.65 -7.13
C LYS A 60 2.90 -16.71 -8.53
N MET A 61 1.75 -16.09 -8.74
CA MET A 61 1.13 -16.02 -10.07
C MET A 61 2.03 -15.30 -11.09
N PHE A 62 2.80 -14.29 -10.70
CA PHE A 62 3.80 -13.68 -11.59
C PHE A 62 4.92 -14.65 -11.98
N SER A 63 5.33 -15.52 -11.06
CA SER A 63 6.32 -16.57 -11.35
C SER A 63 5.80 -17.61 -12.34
N GLU A 64 4.54 -18.06 -12.15
CA GLU A 64 3.96 -19.17 -12.91
C GLU A 64 3.36 -18.75 -14.26
N GLN A 65 2.61 -17.64 -14.30
CA GLN A 65 1.73 -17.29 -15.41
C GLN A 65 2.04 -15.96 -16.07
N GLY A 66 2.97 -15.23 -15.53
CA GLY A 66 3.37 -13.92 -16.06
C GLY A 66 2.48 -12.74 -15.66
N TRP A 67 1.16 -12.90 -15.45
CA TRP A 67 0.25 -11.88 -14.89
C TRP A 67 -0.87 -12.52 -14.09
N ILE A 68 -1.51 -11.74 -13.20
CA ILE A 68 -2.45 -12.21 -12.16
C ILE A 68 -3.93 -12.25 -12.59
N MET A 69 -4.24 -12.17 -13.89
CA MET A 69 -5.64 -12.01 -14.33
C MET A 69 -6.43 -13.32 -14.36
N THR A 70 -5.81 -14.44 -14.69
CA THR A 70 -6.49 -15.72 -14.87
C THR A 70 -5.59 -16.86 -14.45
N THR A 71 -6.16 -17.87 -13.81
CA THR A 71 -5.48 -19.15 -13.54
C THR A 71 -6.50 -20.28 -13.45
N ASP A 72 -6.13 -21.47 -13.89
CA ASP A 72 -6.90 -22.70 -13.70
C ASP A 72 -6.47 -23.47 -12.44
N ARG A 73 -5.45 -22.99 -11.74
CA ARG A 73 -4.94 -23.58 -10.49
C ARG A 73 -5.70 -23.11 -9.24
N LEU A 74 -6.52 -22.07 -9.36
CA LEU A 74 -7.44 -21.58 -8.33
C LEU A 74 -8.86 -21.64 -8.84
N GLY A 75 -9.86 -21.75 -7.96
CA GLY A 75 -11.27 -21.77 -8.32
C GLY A 75 -11.71 -23.05 -9.05
N ALA A 76 -11.05 -24.18 -8.80
CA ALA A 76 -11.43 -25.46 -9.40
C ALA A 76 -12.89 -25.84 -9.08
N PRO A 77 -13.63 -26.44 -10.01
CA PRO A 77 -13.17 -26.93 -11.31
C PRO A 77 -13.13 -25.87 -12.43
N ASN A 78 -13.68 -24.66 -12.21
CA ASN A 78 -13.93 -23.68 -13.28
C ASN A 78 -12.73 -22.75 -13.55
N GLY A 79 -11.74 -22.72 -12.67
CA GLY A 79 -10.68 -21.73 -12.70
C GLY A 79 -11.12 -20.37 -12.16
N THR A 80 -10.19 -19.41 -12.04
CA THR A 80 -10.51 -18.07 -11.59
C THR A 80 -10.17 -17.00 -12.62
N GLN A 81 -10.96 -15.92 -12.62
CA GLN A 81 -10.80 -14.75 -13.46
C GLN A 81 -10.98 -13.48 -12.63
N MET A 82 -9.88 -12.78 -12.36
CA MET A 82 -9.79 -11.66 -11.42
C MET A 82 -10.35 -10.33 -11.93
N TYR A 83 -11.03 -10.30 -13.09
CA TYR A 83 -11.49 -9.06 -13.72
C TYR A 83 -12.54 -8.29 -12.91
N ASP A 84 -13.28 -8.96 -12.04
CA ASP A 84 -14.30 -8.33 -11.19
C ASP A 84 -13.71 -7.69 -9.93
N PHE A 85 -12.55 -8.16 -9.50
CA PHE A 85 -11.91 -7.68 -8.30
C PHE A 85 -10.93 -6.55 -8.61
N SER A 86 -11.18 -5.38 -8.04
CA SER A 86 -10.29 -4.22 -8.05
C SER A 86 -9.51 -4.01 -9.35
N ALA A 87 -10.20 -3.78 -10.46
CA ALA A 87 -9.61 -3.66 -11.79
C ALA A 87 -8.38 -2.74 -11.87
N ASN A 88 -8.35 -1.66 -11.08
CA ASN A 88 -7.22 -0.76 -10.97
C ASN A 88 -6.08 -1.30 -10.08
N TYR A 89 -6.37 -2.23 -9.17
CA TYR A 89 -5.37 -2.92 -8.37
C TYR A 89 -4.46 -3.79 -9.24
N LEU A 90 -5.05 -4.54 -10.17
CA LEU A 90 -4.35 -5.47 -11.05
C LEU A 90 -3.37 -4.78 -12.03
N HIS A 91 -3.48 -3.48 -12.20
CA HIS A 91 -2.62 -2.67 -13.08
C HIS A 91 -1.83 -1.61 -12.30
N ASN A 92 -1.67 -1.78 -11.00
CA ASN A 92 -0.91 -0.89 -10.15
C ASN A 92 0.59 -0.94 -10.46
N ALA A 93 1.28 0.19 -10.27
CA ALA A 93 2.73 0.27 -10.43
C ALA A 93 3.49 -0.70 -9.50
N GLY A 94 2.99 -0.94 -8.29
CA GLY A 94 3.54 -1.90 -7.35
C GLY A 94 3.54 -3.32 -7.88
N MET A 95 2.49 -3.74 -8.60
CA MET A 95 2.43 -5.05 -9.25
C MET A 95 3.50 -5.22 -10.32
N VAL A 96 3.80 -4.15 -11.08
CA VAL A 96 4.90 -4.17 -12.06
C VAL A 96 6.25 -4.30 -11.33
N ILE A 97 6.43 -3.59 -10.22
CA ILE A 97 7.64 -3.65 -9.40
C ILE A 97 7.80 -5.06 -8.80
N MET A 98 6.71 -5.63 -8.27
CA MET A 98 6.70 -7.00 -7.73
C MET A 98 7.11 -8.02 -8.79
N LYS A 99 6.53 -7.96 -9.98
CA LYS A 99 6.92 -8.82 -11.10
C LYS A 99 8.39 -8.70 -11.46
N ILE A 100 8.93 -7.47 -11.45
CA ILE A 100 10.37 -7.24 -11.70
C ILE A 100 11.21 -7.92 -10.61
N PHE A 101 10.85 -7.78 -9.34
CA PHE A 101 11.61 -8.42 -8.25
C PHE A 101 11.46 -9.94 -8.23
N VAL A 102 10.30 -10.50 -8.54
CA VAL A 102 10.12 -11.94 -8.73
C VAL A 102 11.03 -12.45 -9.85
N PHE A 103 11.07 -11.75 -10.99
CA PHE A 103 11.98 -12.09 -12.10
C PHE A 103 13.45 -12.00 -11.68
N LEU A 104 13.87 -10.93 -10.99
CA LEU A 104 15.25 -10.76 -10.52
C LEU A 104 15.63 -11.78 -9.44
N ALA A 105 14.66 -12.29 -8.69
CA ALA A 105 14.83 -13.39 -7.73
C ALA A 105 14.85 -14.79 -8.38
N GLY A 106 14.92 -14.86 -9.71
CA GLY A 106 14.94 -16.14 -10.42
C GLY A 106 13.61 -16.90 -10.39
N GLY A 107 12.48 -16.21 -10.21
CA GLY A 107 11.15 -16.79 -10.08
C GLY A 107 10.74 -17.09 -8.63
N ASN A 108 11.59 -16.82 -7.63
CA ASN A 108 11.22 -17.04 -6.24
C ASN A 108 10.21 -15.98 -5.78
N ALA A 109 8.96 -16.40 -5.60
CA ALA A 109 7.84 -15.55 -5.22
C ALA A 109 8.04 -14.88 -3.85
N VAL A 110 8.51 -15.63 -2.85
CA VAL A 110 8.73 -15.14 -1.47
C VAL A 110 9.81 -14.06 -1.45
N VAL A 111 10.94 -14.31 -2.10
CA VAL A 111 12.02 -13.32 -2.18
C VAL A 111 11.58 -12.09 -2.96
N GLY A 112 10.86 -12.26 -4.08
CA GLY A 112 10.31 -11.15 -4.87
C GLY A 112 9.33 -10.30 -4.07
N PHE A 113 8.43 -10.92 -3.33
CA PHE A 113 7.49 -10.27 -2.42
C PHE A 113 8.20 -9.45 -1.32
N ASN A 114 9.16 -10.07 -0.62
CA ASN A 114 9.94 -9.41 0.42
C ASN A 114 10.72 -8.19 -0.11
N LEU A 115 11.38 -8.34 -1.27
CA LEU A 115 12.11 -7.24 -1.91
C LEU A 115 11.16 -6.12 -2.34
N THR A 116 9.96 -6.44 -2.82
CA THR A 116 8.94 -5.45 -3.18
C THR A 116 8.58 -4.60 -1.96
N TYR A 117 8.23 -5.23 -0.86
CA TYR A 117 7.88 -4.51 0.36
C TYR A 117 9.02 -3.65 0.89
N LEU A 118 10.23 -4.21 1.01
CA LEU A 118 11.38 -3.46 1.50
C LEU A 118 11.78 -2.31 0.56
N SER A 119 11.53 -2.42 -0.74
CA SER A 119 11.85 -1.36 -1.71
C SER A 119 10.98 -0.11 -1.57
N ILE A 120 9.79 -0.23 -0.98
CA ILE A 120 8.84 0.89 -0.80
C ILE A 120 9.53 2.07 -0.10
N PHE A 121 10.24 1.80 0.98
CA PHE A 121 10.91 2.79 1.82
C PHE A 121 12.03 3.52 1.07
N ILE A 122 12.81 2.79 0.29
CA ILE A 122 13.90 3.33 -0.52
C ILE A 122 13.35 4.19 -1.65
N PHE A 123 12.34 3.71 -2.38
CA PHE A 123 11.73 4.47 -3.49
C PHE A 123 11.02 5.73 -2.99
N ALA A 124 10.32 5.67 -1.87
CA ALA A 124 9.70 6.85 -1.26
C ALA A 124 10.74 7.92 -0.91
N GLY A 125 11.87 7.54 -0.31
CA GLY A 125 12.97 8.45 -0.03
C GLY A 125 13.56 9.06 -1.31
N ILE A 126 13.83 8.25 -2.33
CA ILE A 126 14.40 8.71 -3.61
C ILE A 126 13.46 9.69 -4.31
N VAL A 127 12.18 9.36 -4.46
CA VAL A 127 11.22 10.23 -5.14
C VAL A 127 11.02 11.55 -4.38
N SER A 128 10.93 11.47 -3.05
CA SER A 128 10.86 12.64 -2.18
C SER A 128 12.10 13.55 -2.37
N TYR A 129 13.30 12.98 -2.36
CA TYR A 129 14.54 13.73 -2.58
C TYR A 129 14.53 14.44 -3.93
N ILE A 130 14.20 13.72 -5.00
CA ILE A 130 14.12 14.31 -6.36
C ILE A 130 13.15 15.49 -6.37
N VAL A 131 11.97 15.34 -5.79
CA VAL A 131 10.95 16.40 -5.74
C VAL A 131 11.45 17.61 -4.95
N MET A 132 12.02 17.41 -3.76
CA MET A 132 12.55 18.50 -2.94
C MET A 132 13.68 19.25 -3.66
N ARG A 133 14.56 18.54 -4.37
CA ARG A 133 15.62 19.16 -5.17
C ARG A 133 15.05 19.94 -6.37
N GLN A 134 14.03 19.44 -7.04
CA GLN A 134 13.34 20.15 -8.13
C GLN A 134 12.65 21.45 -7.67
N ILE A 135 12.17 21.46 -6.44
CA ILE A 135 11.57 22.66 -5.79
C ILE A 135 12.66 23.63 -5.30
N GLY A 136 13.91 23.20 -5.24
CA GLY A 136 15.06 24.05 -4.87
C GLY A 136 15.40 24.02 -3.37
N VAL A 137 15.01 22.97 -2.64
CA VAL A 137 15.44 22.76 -1.24
C VAL A 137 16.91 22.38 -1.21
N ASN A 138 17.65 22.83 -0.18
CA ASN A 138 19.05 22.48 0.06
C ASN A 138 19.26 20.94 0.05
N CYS A 139 20.36 20.43 -0.57
CA CYS A 139 20.57 19.00 -0.77
C CYS A 139 20.66 18.20 0.55
N TRP A 140 21.33 18.73 1.58
CA TRP A 140 21.46 18.07 2.87
C TRP A 140 20.12 17.98 3.60
N ILE A 141 19.36 19.09 3.60
CA ILE A 141 18.03 19.12 4.21
C ILE A 141 17.07 18.21 3.42
N SER A 142 17.14 18.22 2.07
CA SER A 142 16.38 17.30 1.23
C SER A 142 16.67 15.84 1.60
N ALA A 143 17.92 15.47 1.79
CA ALA A 143 18.31 14.11 2.17
C ALA A 143 17.74 13.70 3.53
N LEU A 144 17.88 14.56 4.54
CA LEU A 144 17.42 14.29 5.90
C LEU A 144 15.88 14.15 5.96
N THR A 145 15.17 15.10 5.38
CA THR A 145 13.69 15.10 5.40
C THR A 145 13.09 14.05 4.47
N SER A 146 13.78 13.70 3.37
CA SER A 146 13.37 12.58 2.51
C SER A 146 13.61 11.23 3.17
N ALA A 147 14.62 11.09 4.04
CA ALA A 147 14.76 9.90 4.85
C ALA A 147 13.61 9.75 5.87
N VAL A 148 13.11 10.86 6.44
CA VAL A 148 11.92 10.85 7.31
C VAL A 148 10.71 10.35 6.51
N TYR A 149 10.46 10.89 5.31
CA TYR A 149 9.36 10.41 4.46
C TYR A 149 9.56 8.95 4.02
N GLY A 150 10.80 8.55 3.68
CA GLY A 150 11.12 7.17 3.33
C GLY A 150 10.81 6.16 4.44
N MET A 151 10.81 6.60 5.70
CA MET A 151 10.44 5.80 6.88
C MET A 151 9.13 6.30 7.51
N SER A 152 8.18 6.72 6.68
CA SER A 152 6.88 7.25 7.10
C SER A 152 6.16 6.31 8.08
N PRO A 153 5.65 6.81 9.21
CA PRO A 153 4.81 6.03 10.12
C PRO A 153 3.58 5.44 9.42
N PHE A 154 2.99 6.17 8.46
CA PHE A 154 1.86 5.67 7.66
C PHE A 154 2.25 4.42 6.86
N MET A 155 3.34 4.46 6.10
CA MET A 155 3.78 3.32 5.28
C MET A 155 4.11 2.10 6.15
N LEU A 156 4.78 2.32 7.29
CA LEU A 156 5.08 1.27 8.27
C LEU A 156 3.82 0.68 8.91
N ALA A 157 2.79 1.51 9.13
CA ALA A 157 1.54 1.10 9.75
C ALA A 157 0.64 0.33 8.78
N ARG A 158 0.56 0.76 7.52
CA ARG A 158 -0.13 0.00 6.47
C ARG A 158 0.53 -1.37 6.27
N GLY A 159 1.85 -1.42 6.37
CA GLY A 159 2.59 -2.67 6.38
C GLY A 159 2.35 -3.50 5.12
N VAL A 160 2.56 -4.78 5.27
CA VAL A 160 2.37 -5.77 4.19
C VAL A 160 0.88 -6.02 3.93
N GLY A 161 0.04 -6.02 4.98
CA GLY A 161 -1.40 -6.26 4.87
C GLY A 161 -2.16 -5.21 4.03
N HIS A 162 -1.61 -4.01 3.87
CA HIS A 162 -2.13 -3.00 2.93
C HIS A 162 -0.99 -2.46 2.05
N MET A 163 -0.18 -3.36 1.49
CA MET A 163 1.05 -3.01 0.77
C MET A 163 0.82 -1.99 -0.35
N VAL A 164 -0.27 -2.11 -1.11
CA VAL A 164 -0.62 -1.18 -2.19
C VAL A 164 -0.86 0.25 -1.68
N LEU A 165 -1.31 0.42 -0.43
CA LEU A 165 -1.43 1.73 0.22
C LEU A 165 -0.11 2.18 0.84
N ALA A 166 0.72 1.23 1.32
CA ALA A 166 2.07 1.54 1.78
C ALA A 166 2.97 2.05 0.65
N GLU A 167 2.69 1.71 -0.61
CA GLU A 167 3.40 2.15 -1.81
C GLU A 167 3.20 3.65 -2.12
N ALA A 168 3.36 4.51 -1.13
CA ALA A 168 3.13 5.95 -1.25
C ALA A 168 4.30 6.74 -1.90
N TYR A 169 5.19 6.06 -2.62
CA TYR A 169 6.40 6.66 -3.19
C TYR A 169 6.13 7.71 -4.27
N PHE A 170 4.94 7.74 -4.90
CA PHE A 170 4.60 8.78 -5.90
C PHE A 170 3.80 9.96 -5.34
N VAL A 171 3.38 9.94 -4.08
CA VAL A 171 2.70 11.08 -3.43
C VAL A 171 3.51 12.38 -3.52
N PRO A 172 4.85 12.39 -3.36
CA PRO A 172 5.65 13.60 -3.57
C PRO A 172 5.49 14.26 -4.93
N LEU A 173 5.27 13.48 -6.00
CA LEU A 173 5.09 14.00 -7.36
C LEU A 173 3.82 14.85 -7.50
N SER A 174 2.79 14.58 -6.70
CA SER A 174 1.56 15.37 -6.67
C SER A 174 1.83 16.83 -6.28
N PHE A 175 2.70 17.03 -5.30
CA PHE A 175 3.12 18.36 -4.86
C PHE A 175 4.07 19.03 -5.86
N LEU A 176 4.91 18.28 -6.57
CA LEU A 176 5.69 18.81 -7.69
C LEU A 176 4.79 19.39 -8.79
N LEU A 177 3.70 18.68 -9.11
CA LEU A 177 2.69 19.20 -10.07
C LEU A 177 2.01 20.48 -9.54
N CYS A 178 1.70 20.57 -8.24
CA CYS A 178 1.19 21.80 -7.63
C CYS A 178 2.18 22.97 -7.83
N PHE A 179 3.48 22.76 -7.58
CA PHE A 179 4.50 23.78 -7.82
C PHE A 179 4.63 24.15 -9.30
N TYR A 180 4.51 23.20 -10.21
CA TYR A 180 4.49 23.49 -11.64
C TYR A 180 3.29 24.37 -12.03
N ILE A 181 2.11 24.11 -11.49
CA ILE A 181 0.94 24.98 -11.70
C ILE A 181 1.19 26.39 -11.14
N LEU A 182 1.77 26.50 -9.95
CA LEU A 182 1.98 27.78 -9.28
C LEU A 182 3.04 28.65 -9.97
N GLU A 183 4.17 28.06 -10.40
CA GLU A 183 5.40 28.79 -10.70
C GLU A 183 5.80 28.75 -12.19
N ARG A 184 5.35 27.74 -12.96
CA ARG A 184 5.77 27.55 -14.35
C ARG A 184 4.58 27.75 -15.30
N GLU A 185 4.52 28.90 -15.94
CA GLU A 185 3.40 29.23 -16.85
C GLU A 185 3.42 28.44 -18.15
N GLU A 186 4.59 27.94 -18.57
CA GLU A 186 4.78 27.14 -19.79
C GLU A 186 4.25 25.71 -19.67
N VAL A 187 4.10 25.19 -18.45
CA VAL A 187 3.66 23.81 -18.22
C VAL A 187 2.18 23.65 -18.57
N PHE A 188 1.89 22.69 -19.43
CA PHE A 188 0.52 22.39 -19.92
C PHE A 188 -0.23 23.62 -20.45
N LYS A 189 0.51 24.56 -21.06
CA LYS A 189 -0.08 25.67 -21.81
C LYS A 189 -0.42 25.19 -23.22
N PHE A 190 -1.70 25.24 -23.57
CA PHE A 190 -2.20 24.83 -24.88
C PHE A 190 -1.92 25.94 -25.94
N ASP A 191 -0.80 25.79 -26.61
CA ASP A 191 -0.41 26.63 -27.75
C ASP A 191 0.35 25.77 -28.79
N LYS A 192 0.74 26.39 -29.92
CA LYS A 192 1.46 25.71 -31.03
C LYS A 192 2.79 25.04 -30.60
N GLN A 193 3.29 25.34 -29.40
CA GLN A 193 4.54 24.78 -28.87
C GLN A 193 4.33 23.67 -27.85
N PHE A 194 3.07 23.28 -27.56
CA PHE A 194 2.74 22.29 -26.54
C PHE A 194 3.61 21.01 -26.67
N PHE A 195 3.66 20.44 -27.88
CA PHE A 195 4.45 19.22 -28.16
C PHE A 195 5.95 19.44 -28.27
N LYS A 196 6.43 20.69 -28.29
CA LYS A 196 7.86 21.02 -28.33
C LYS A 196 8.46 21.21 -26.94
N ARG A 197 7.65 21.25 -25.88
CA ARG A 197 8.11 21.43 -24.50
C ARG A 197 8.35 20.10 -23.81
N PRO A 198 9.60 19.72 -23.49
CA PRO A 198 9.92 18.45 -22.80
C PRO A 198 9.19 18.30 -21.46
N ILE A 199 8.95 19.43 -20.77
CA ILE A 199 8.28 19.42 -19.46
C ILE A 199 6.86 18.86 -19.53
N ASN A 200 6.14 19.00 -20.65
CA ASN A 200 4.80 18.45 -20.79
C ASN A 200 4.83 16.93 -20.83
N TYR A 201 5.84 16.31 -21.43
CA TYR A 201 6.04 14.86 -21.41
C TYR A 201 6.39 14.36 -20.00
N VAL A 202 7.20 15.13 -19.26
CA VAL A 202 7.49 14.82 -17.84
C VAL A 202 6.20 14.82 -17.02
N VAL A 203 5.33 15.82 -17.21
CA VAL A 203 4.02 15.89 -16.54
C VAL A 203 3.12 14.70 -16.94
N ILE A 204 3.13 14.28 -18.20
CA ILE A 204 2.36 13.11 -18.66
C ILE A 204 2.87 11.83 -17.99
N VAL A 205 4.19 11.65 -17.90
CA VAL A 205 4.78 10.48 -17.19
C VAL A 205 4.44 10.52 -15.70
N ILE A 206 4.53 11.69 -15.05
CA ILE A 206 4.12 11.83 -13.65
C ILE A 206 2.63 11.49 -13.48
N ALA A 207 1.76 11.97 -14.38
CA ALA A 207 0.33 11.65 -14.35
C ALA A 207 0.06 10.15 -14.51
N LEU A 208 0.81 9.45 -15.38
CA LEU A 208 0.74 8.00 -15.54
C LEU A 208 1.15 7.27 -14.24
N LEU A 209 2.26 7.68 -13.61
CA LEU A 209 2.73 7.08 -12.36
C LEU A 209 1.71 7.27 -11.22
N ILE A 210 1.15 8.48 -11.09
CA ILE A 210 0.13 8.78 -10.07
C ILE A 210 -1.16 7.99 -10.34
N ALA A 211 -1.62 7.91 -11.58
CA ALA A 211 -2.85 7.20 -11.95
C ALA A 211 -2.81 5.71 -11.57
N ASN A 212 -1.61 5.12 -11.53
CA ASN A 212 -1.38 3.71 -11.23
C ASN A 212 -0.83 3.46 -9.82
N ASN A 213 -1.18 4.31 -8.85
CA ASN A 213 -0.70 4.18 -7.46
C ASN A 213 -1.85 4.30 -6.45
N GLY A 214 -1.86 3.45 -5.41
CA GLY A 214 -2.78 3.57 -4.27
C GLY A 214 -4.26 3.29 -4.57
N ILE A 215 -4.58 2.37 -5.46
CA ILE A 215 -5.95 1.84 -5.72
C ILE A 215 -7.01 2.96 -5.90
N GLY A 216 -6.71 3.99 -6.70
CA GLY A 216 -7.64 5.09 -6.95
C GLY A 216 -7.66 6.19 -5.89
N TYR A 217 -7.22 5.95 -4.66
CA TYR A 217 -7.15 6.99 -3.61
C TYR A 217 -6.13 8.08 -3.94
N TYR A 218 -4.92 7.71 -4.29
CA TYR A 218 -3.84 8.68 -4.55
C TYR A 218 -4.08 9.53 -5.79
N PRO A 219 -4.54 8.99 -6.94
CA PRO A 219 -4.97 9.84 -8.06
C PRO A 219 -6.12 10.77 -7.69
N TYR A 220 -7.11 10.30 -6.91
CA TYR A 220 -8.22 11.13 -6.45
C TYR A 220 -7.74 12.31 -5.58
N PHE A 221 -6.94 12.03 -4.54
CA PHE A 221 -6.38 13.08 -3.68
C PHE A 221 -5.46 14.03 -4.45
N THR A 222 -4.70 13.51 -5.42
CA THR A 222 -3.88 14.35 -6.30
C THR A 222 -4.73 15.29 -7.12
N CYS A 223 -5.77 14.79 -7.79
CA CYS A 223 -6.70 15.65 -8.55
C CYS A 223 -7.32 16.73 -7.65
N PHE A 224 -7.70 16.37 -6.43
CA PHE A 224 -8.24 17.32 -5.46
C PHE A 224 -7.25 18.47 -5.16
N ILE A 225 -6.00 18.15 -4.78
CA ILE A 225 -5.01 19.21 -4.48
C ILE A 225 -4.61 20.05 -5.71
N LEU A 226 -4.60 19.46 -6.90
CA LEU A 226 -4.34 20.19 -8.13
C LEU A 226 -5.46 21.20 -8.41
N LEU A 227 -6.72 20.79 -8.26
CA LEU A 227 -7.88 21.67 -8.43
C LEU A 227 -7.88 22.78 -7.38
N VAL A 228 -7.63 22.47 -6.11
CA VAL A 228 -7.45 23.46 -5.03
C VAL A 228 -6.36 24.48 -5.41
N THR A 229 -5.19 23.99 -5.84
CA THR A 229 -4.07 24.84 -6.26
C THR A 229 -4.46 25.75 -7.42
N GLY A 230 -5.16 25.20 -8.42
CA GLY A 230 -5.64 25.93 -9.59
C GLY A 230 -6.65 27.02 -9.22
N VAL A 231 -7.63 26.69 -8.36
CA VAL A 231 -8.64 27.63 -7.85
C VAL A 231 -7.99 28.76 -7.03
N CYS A 232 -7.10 28.42 -6.09
CA CYS A 232 -6.39 29.41 -5.29
C CYS A 232 -5.57 30.38 -6.17
N LYS A 233 -4.89 29.85 -7.20
CA LYS A 233 -4.16 30.68 -8.16
C LYS A 233 -5.10 31.58 -8.97
N TRP A 234 -6.24 31.04 -9.43
CA TRP A 234 -7.25 31.81 -10.16
C TRP A 234 -7.81 32.97 -9.31
N LEU A 235 -8.23 32.67 -8.08
CA LEU A 235 -8.78 33.70 -7.18
C LEU A 235 -7.79 34.83 -6.89
N LYS A 236 -6.50 34.51 -6.72
CA LYS A 236 -5.42 35.49 -6.45
C LYS A 236 -5.07 36.32 -7.67
N ASN A 237 -4.92 35.70 -8.83
CA ASN A 237 -4.44 36.34 -10.04
C ASN A 237 -5.56 36.86 -10.95
N LYS A 238 -6.83 36.50 -10.66
CA LYS A 238 -8.02 36.79 -11.50
C LYS A 238 -7.92 36.26 -12.93
N LYS A 239 -7.06 35.26 -13.17
CA LYS A 239 -6.81 34.62 -14.46
C LYS A 239 -7.02 33.13 -14.38
N PRO A 240 -7.86 32.49 -15.24
CA PRO A 240 -8.23 31.09 -15.13
C PRO A 240 -7.15 30.09 -15.61
N GLU A 241 -6.05 30.58 -16.23
CA GLU A 241 -5.06 29.70 -16.89
C GLU A 241 -4.47 28.67 -15.92
N GLY A 242 -4.27 29.01 -14.62
CA GLY A 242 -3.80 28.08 -13.60
C GLY A 242 -4.79 26.96 -13.32
N PHE A 243 -6.08 27.30 -13.26
CA PHE A 243 -7.15 26.33 -13.08
C PHE A 243 -7.32 25.43 -14.31
N VAL A 244 -7.29 25.99 -15.53
CA VAL A 244 -7.38 25.21 -16.77
C VAL A 244 -6.25 24.18 -16.85
N ARG A 245 -5.01 24.56 -16.49
CA ARG A 245 -3.87 23.64 -16.46
C ARG A 245 -4.07 22.54 -15.42
N ALA A 246 -4.53 22.88 -14.22
CA ALA A 246 -4.85 21.89 -13.18
C ALA A 246 -5.89 20.88 -13.67
N LEU A 247 -6.99 21.37 -14.24
CA LEU A 247 -8.05 20.53 -14.80
C LEU A 247 -7.54 19.62 -15.92
N SER A 248 -6.66 20.14 -16.78
CA SER A 248 -6.08 19.37 -17.88
C SER A 248 -5.17 18.24 -17.39
N ILE A 249 -4.36 18.50 -16.36
CA ILE A 249 -3.53 17.46 -15.74
C ILE A 249 -4.40 16.41 -15.06
N CYS A 250 -5.45 16.82 -14.34
CA CYS A 250 -6.45 15.89 -13.77
C CYS A 250 -7.11 15.03 -14.85
N ALA A 251 -7.44 15.61 -16.02
CA ALA A 251 -8.00 14.84 -17.13
C ALA A 251 -7.01 13.78 -17.66
N VAL A 252 -5.72 14.10 -17.73
CA VAL A 252 -4.68 13.11 -18.13
C VAL A 252 -4.57 11.99 -17.10
N ILE A 253 -4.56 12.32 -15.80
CA ILE A 253 -4.57 11.31 -14.72
C ILE A 253 -5.81 10.41 -14.83
N ALA A 254 -7.00 11.01 -15.03
CA ALA A 254 -8.24 10.27 -15.18
C ALA A 254 -8.23 9.35 -16.41
N VAL A 255 -7.69 9.81 -17.55
CA VAL A 255 -7.56 8.98 -18.76
C VAL A 255 -6.68 7.76 -18.49
N PHE A 256 -5.51 7.91 -17.87
CA PHE A 256 -4.65 6.77 -17.54
C PHE A 256 -5.31 5.82 -16.54
N PHE A 257 -5.98 6.36 -15.52
CA PHE A 257 -6.74 5.55 -14.56
C PHE A 257 -7.85 4.73 -15.24
N ILE A 258 -8.63 5.36 -16.14
CA ILE A 258 -9.71 4.68 -16.88
C ILE A 258 -9.12 3.60 -17.81
N LEU A 259 -8.00 3.87 -18.48
CA LEU A 259 -7.34 2.90 -19.35
C LEU A 259 -6.96 1.61 -18.60
N CYS A 260 -6.55 1.71 -17.34
CA CYS A 260 -6.28 0.53 -16.50
C CYS A 260 -7.53 -0.29 -16.17
N MET A 261 -8.72 0.31 -16.21
CA MET A 261 -9.98 -0.37 -15.97
C MET A 261 -10.59 -1.02 -17.22
N VAL A 262 -10.05 -0.74 -18.41
CA VAL A 262 -10.62 -1.22 -19.69
C VAL A 262 -10.71 -2.75 -19.75
N PRO A 263 -9.70 -3.56 -19.36
CA PRO A 263 -9.80 -5.01 -19.42
C PRO A 263 -11.00 -5.56 -18.60
N ALA A 264 -11.16 -5.08 -17.37
CA ALA A 264 -12.30 -5.45 -16.52
C ALA A 264 -13.64 -5.02 -17.11
N LYS A 265 -13.68 -3.83 -17.74
CA LYS A 265 -14.91 -3.37 -18.39
C LYS A 265 -15.29 -4.21 -19.60
N ILE A 266 -14.31 -4.64 -20.40
CA ILE A 266 -14.53 -5.55 -21.54
C ILE A 266 -15.06 -6.89 -21.03
N TYR A 267 -14.43 -7.46 -19.99
CA TYR A 267 -14.88 -8.70 -19.36
C TYR A 267 -16.34 -8.60 -18.89
N ASN A 268 -16.70 -7.53 -18.17
CA ASN A 268 -18.05 -7.31 -17.69
C ASN A 268 -19.10 -7.10 -18.80
N LEU A 269 -18.69 -6.56 -19.96
CA LEU A 269 -19.58 -6.47 -21.12
C LEU A 269 -19.85 -7.84 -21.76
N GLN A 270 -18.91 -8.77 -21.67
CA GLN A 270 -19.02 -10.12 -22.23
C GLN A 270 -19.74 -11.11 -21.29
N HIS A 271 -19.53 -10.98 -19.97
CA HIS A 271 -19.98 -11.95 -18.96
C HIS A 271 -21.05 -11.39 -18.00
N GLY A 272 -21.53 -10.16 -18.24
CA GLY A 272 -22.40 -9.45 -17.31
C GLY A 272 -21.65 -8.79 -16.14
N ALA A 273 -22.19 -7.70 -15.63
CA ALA A 273 -21.64 -7.01 -14.46
C ALA A 273 -21.86 -7.84 -13.19
N ASN A 274 -20.80 -8.06 -12.44
CA ASN A 274 -20.87 -8.73 -11.14
C ASN A 274 -21.09 -7.69 -10.04
N GLN A 275 -22.22 -7.76 -9.35
CA GLN A 275 -22.59 -6.84 -8.26
C GLN A 275 -22.08 -7.34 -6.90
N ASP A 276 -21.76 -8.63 -6.79
CA ASP A 276 -21.40 -9.29 -5.53
C ASP A 276 -19.90 -9.28 -5.26
N ALA A 277 -19.08 -9.07 -6.29
CA ALA A 277 -17.60 -9.12 -6.16
C ALA A 277 -17.06 -8.15 -5.12
N VAL A 278 -17.64 -6.96 -4.98
CA VAL A 278 -17.23 -5.95 -4.00
C VAL A 278 -18.46 -5.31 -3.37
N SER A 279 -18.73 -5.62 -2.10
CA SER A 279 -19.80 -4.98 -1.33
C SER A 279 -19.38 -3.59 -0.86
N ARG A 280 -20.34 -2.64 -0.87
CA ARG A 280 -20.14 -1.29 -0.33
C ARG A 280 -21.42 -0.85 0.39
N ALA A 281 -21.25 -0.31 1.61
CA ALA A 281 -22.34 0.21 2.40
C ALA A 281 -22.76 1.65 2.03
N GLY A 282 -22.20 2.20 0.97
CA GLY A 282 -22.47 3.55 0.49
C GLY A 282 -21.72 4.63 1.27
N PHE A 283 -22.27 5.86 1.28
CA PHE A 283 -21.59 7.02 1.88
C PHE A 283 -21.28 6.87 3.39
N ILE A 284 -22.00 6.01 4.09
CA ILE A 284 -21.80 5.78 5.54
C ILE A 284 -20.39 5.27 5.86
N GLU A 285 -19.74 4.58 4.91
CA GLU A 285 -18.36 4.12 5.08
C GLU A 285 -17.38 5.28 5.24
N THR A 286 -17.69 6.47 4.71
CA THR A 286 -16.86 7.67 4.90
C THR A 286 -16.88 8.21 6.33
N GLU A 287 -17.95 7.94 7.07
CA GLU A 287 -18.02 8.22 8.51
C GLU A 287 -17.18 7.22 9.31
N MET A 288 -17.18 5.96 8.86
CA MET A 288 -16.40 4.89 9.50
C MET A 288 -14.91 5.03 9.25
N TYR A 289 -14.51 5.33 8.00
CA TYR A 289 -13.12 5.40 7.55
C TYR A 289 -12.65 6.84 7.26
N GLY A 290 -13.33 7.84 7.82
CA GLY A 290 -12.89 9.22 7.82
C GLY A 290 -11.73 9.47 8.79
N LEU A 291 -10.93 10.48 8.52
CA LEU A 291 -9.81 10.91 9.36
C LEU A 291 -10.31 11.49 10.68
N LYS A 292 -9.89 10.94 11.81
CA LYS A 292 -10.00 11.58 13.12
C LYS A 292 -8.78 12.44 13.36
N LEU A 293 -8.97 13.75 13.47
CA LEU A 293 -7.87 14.72 13.54
C LEU A 293 -6.85 14.39 14.64
N ILE A 294 -7.27 13.87 15.79
CA ILE A 294 -6.38 13.51 16.89
C ILE A 294 -5.38 12.42 16.49
N MET A 295 -5.76 11.52 15.57
CA MET A 295 -4.91 10.41 15.13
C MET A 295 -3.70 10.87 14.33
N LEU A 296 -3.71 12.08 13.76
CA LEU A 296 -2.51 12.69 13.16
C LEU A 296 -1.40 12.94 14.20
N PHE A 297 -1.78 13.08 15.47
CA PHE A 297 -0.88 13.45 16.58
C PHE A 297 -0.68 12.29 17.57
N MET A 298 -1.47 11.22 17.45
CA MET A 298 -1.40 10.06 18.34
C MET A 298 -0.41 9.04 17.76
N PRO A 299 0.74 8.80 18.44
CA PRO A 299 1.70 7.79 18.01
C PRO A 299 1.09 6.38 17.99
N ARG A 300 1.78 5.47 17.31
CA ARG A 300 1.36 4.06 17.22
C ARG A 300 1.59 3.32 18.54
N ASN A 301 0.82 2.24 18.74
CA ASN A 301 1.02 1.28 19.82
C ASN A 301 2.46 0.71 19.80
N ALA A 302 2.92 0.25 20.97
CA ALA A 302 4.30 -0.17 21.23
C ALA A 302 5.31 0.99 21.15
N HIS A 303 4.91 2.19 21.56
CA HIS A 303 5.78 3.36 21.59
C HIS A 303 6.91 3.21 22.62
N GLY A 304 8.15 3.52 22.23
CA GLY A 304 9.33 3.35 23.08
C GLY A 304 9.38 4.28 24.31
N ILE A 305 8.53 5.33 24.38
CA ILE A 305 8.46 6.29 25.49
C ILE A 305 7.22 5.98 26.34
N GLY A 306 7.42 5.50 27.58
CA GLY A 306 6.35 4.97 28.41
C GLY A 306 5.21 5.96 28.77
N ILE A 307 5.49 7.28 28.84
CA ILE A 307 4.44 8.28 29.09
C ILE A 307 3.52 8.44 27.87
N ILE A 308 4.08 8.32 26.66
CA ILE A 308 3.31 8.38 25.40
C ILE A 308 2.48 7.10 25.28
N GLN A 309 3.06 5.92 25.57
CA GLN A 309 2.32 4.67 25.55
C GLN A 309 1.12 4.69 26.51
N LYS A 310 1.27 5.22 27.73
CA LYS A 310 0.15 5.38 28.65
C LYS A 310 -0.96 6.30 28.11
N ALA A 311 -0.59 7.35 27.37
CA ALA A 311 -1.58 8.24 26.75
C ALA A 311 -2.34 7.52 25.62
N ILE A 312 -1.64 6.68 24.84
CA ILE A 312 -2.26 5.82 23.79
C ILE A 312 -3.23 4.84 24.46
N ASP A 313 -2.77 4.09 25.45
CA ASP A 313 -3.60 3.09 26.17
C ASP A 313 -4.84 3.73 26.79
N MET A 314 -4.68 4.93 27.37
CA MET A 314 -5.82 5.68 27.93
C MET A 314 -6.81 6.11 26.85
N TYR A 315 -6.35 6.55 25.69
CA TYR A 315 -7.21 6.92 24.57
C TYR A 315 -7.95 5.69 24.01
N ASP A 316 -7.23 4.61 23.74
CA ASP A 316 -7.78 3.39 23.14
C ASP A 316 -8.83 2.72 24.07
N SER A 317 -8.56 2.68 25.39
CA SER A 317 -9.48 2.09 26.35
C SER A 317 -10.75 2.92 26.60
N ASN A 318 -10.76 4.21 26.27
CA ASN A 318 -11.92 5.10 26.47
C ASN A 318 -12.60 5.51 25.16
N THR A 319 -12.05 5.15 24.00
CA THR A 319 -12.63 5.46 22.70
C THR A 319 -13.52 4.30 22.24
N THR A 320 -14.82 4.56 22.06
CA THR A 320 -15.80 3.55 21.65
C THR A 320 -15.70 3.13 20.20
N TYR A 321 -14.92 3.86 19.39
CA TYR A 321 -14.82 3.64 17.96
C TYR A 321 -13.38 3.83 17.47
N LEU A 322 -12.65 2.72 17.42
CA LEU A 322 -11.36 2.61 16.75
C LEU A 322 -11.61 1.95 15.39
N ASN A 323 -11.21 2.60 14.32
CA ASN A 323 -11.20 2.05 12.98
C ASN A 323 -9.75 1.95 12.49
N GLU A 324 -9.50 1.95 11.17
CA GLU A 324 -8.14 1.98 10.59
C GLU A 324 -7.32 3.22 10.99
N ASN A 325 -7.84 4.16 11.78
CA ASN A 325 -7.19 5.44 12.12
C ASN A 325 -5.87 5.30 12.87
N VAL A 326 -5.57 4.15 13.45
CA VAL A 326 -4.27 3.84 14.07
C VAL A 326 -3.08 3.94 13.09
N THR A 327 -3.34 4.09 11.79
CA THR A 327 -2.32 4.19 10.75
C THR A 327 -1.97 5.63 10.34
N GLU A 328 -2.49 6.67 11.00
CA GLU A 328 -2.49 8.05 10.49
C GLU A 328 -1.52 8.98 11.16
N TYR A 329 -0.73 8.47 12.10
CA TYR A 329 0.29 9.25 12.80
C TYR A 329 1.29 9.89 11.84
N LEU A 330 1.49 11.21 11.99
CA LEU A 330 2.37 12.00 11.11
C LEU A 330 3.87 11.88 11.43
N GLY A 331 4.25 11.50 12.66
CA GLY A 331 5.61 11.65 13.16
C GLY A 331 5.98 13.11 13.54
N ILE A 332 6.98 13.25 14.38
CA ILE A 332 7.32 14.54 15.01
C ILE A 332 7.64 15.63 13.98
N ILE A 333 8.43 15.33 12.94
CA ILE A 333 8.79 16.33 11.92
C ILE A 333 7.56 16.86 11.19
N ALA A 334 6.63 15.97 10.81
CA ALA A 334 5.42 16.40 10.11
C ALA A 334 4.46 17.13 11.07
N ILE A 335 4.40 16.77 12.36
CA ILE A 335 3.63 17.51 13.37
C ILE A 335 4.14 18.95 13.48
N ILE A 336 5.47 19.15 13.56
CA ILE A 336 6.07 20.49 13.54
C ILE A 336 5.66 21.24 12.26
N GLY A 337 5.76 20.57 11.10
CA GLY A 337 5.34 21.12 9.82
C GLY A 337 3.87 21.49 9.77
N PHE A 338 3.01 20.66 10.36
CA PHE A 338 1.57 20.92 10.46
C PHE A 338 1.29 22.25 11.17
N PHE A 339 1.91 22.47 12.35
CA PHE A 339 1.75 23.73 13.08
C PHE A 339 2.37 24.91 12.34
N ILE A 340 3.54 24.74 11.68
CA ILE A 340 4.12 25.78 10.82
C ILE A 340 3.12 26.20 9.74
N LEU A 341 2.48 25.25 9.05
CA LEU A 341 1.49 25.52 8.01
C LEU A 341 0.24 26.18 8.58
N MET A 342 -0.25 25.74 9.74
CA MET A 342 -1.39 26.37 10.41
C MET A 342 -1.09 27.83 10.79
N PHE A 343 0.07 28.14 11.35
CA PHE A 343 0.45 29.52 11.66
C PHE A 343 0.67 30.36 10.38
N THR A 344 1.17 29.74 9.30
CA THR A 344 1.39 30.43 8.02
C THR A 344 0.11 30.95 7.39
N LEU A 345 -1.06 30.39 7.71
CA LEU A 345 -2.37 30.91 7.28
C LEU A 345 -2.58 32.39 7.68
N PHE A 346 -2.07 32.76 8.84
CA PHE A 346 -2.25 34.07 9.45
C PHE A 346 -1.09 35.04 9.15
N MET A 347 -0.04 34.61 8.46
CA MET A 347 1.14 35.41 8.19
C MET A 347 1.04 36.20 6.86
N ASN A 348 1.63 37.40 6.83
CA ASN A 348 1.80 38.17 5.59
C ASN A 348 2.76 37.43 4.65
N ARG A 349 2.42 37.44 3.34
CA ARG A 349 3.15 36.70 2.29
C ARG A 349 4.03 37.64 1.46
N ASP A 350 4.99 38.30 2.12
CA ASP A 350 5.86 39.33 1.56
C ASP A 350 7.11 38.77 0.85
N SER A 351 7.49 37.53 1.08
CA SER A 351 8.64 36.87 0.45
C SER A 351 8.23 35.64 -0.40
N ALA A 352 9.13 35.21 -1.30
CA ALA A 352 8.92 34.02 -2.13
C ALA A 352 8.68 32.76 -1.28
N LEU A 353 9.48 32.57 -0.20
CA LEU A 353 9.31 31.46 0.73
C LEU A 353 7.94 31.50 1.41
N LYS A 354 7.52 32.66 1.94
CA LYS A 354 6.21 32.81 2.59
C LYS A 354 5.04 32.61 1.62
N LYS A 355 5.18 32.97 0.35
CA LYS A 355 4.17 32.70 -0.69
C LYS A 355 4.05 31.19 -0.95
N ARG A 356 5.17 30.48 -1.05
CA ARG A 356 5.21 29.02 -1.22
C ARG A 356 4.63 28.29 0.00
N LEU A 357 5.06 28.64 1.21
CA LEU A 357 4.52 28.08 2.46
C LEU A 357 3.01 28.36 2.58
N GLY A 358 2.57 29.58 2.21
CA GLY A 358 1.15 29.91 2.20
C GLY A 358 0.33 29.08 1.22
N ALA A 359 0.88 28.69 0.06
CA ALA A 359 0.22 27.78 -0.86
C ALA A 359 0.13 26.35 -0.28
N LEU A 360 1.20 25.85 0.35
CA LEU A 360 1.18 24.56 1.05
C LEU A 360 0.19 24.57 2.22
N SER A 361 0.08 25.70 2.93
CA SER A 361 -0.87 25.89 4.03
C SER A 361 -2.34 25.81 3.54
N GLU A 362 -2.66 26.42 2.39
CA GLU A 362 -3.98 26.32 1.75
C GLU A 362 -4.29 24.87 1.33
N ILE A 363 -3.31 24.17 0.77
CA ILE A 363 -3.46 22.76 0.41
C ILE A 363 -3.68 21.92 1.68
N ASN A 364 -2.87 22.12 2.72
CA ASN A 364 -2.94 21.34 3.95
C ASN A 364 -4.31 21.44 4.63
N ILE A 365 -4.85 22.65 4.77
CA ILE A 365 -6.17 22.82 5.38
C ILE A 365 -7.27 22.14 4.55
N MET A 366 -7.18 22.18 3.22
CA MET A 366 -8.14 21.53 2.35
C MET A 366 -8.02 20.00 2.39
N LEU A 367 -6.80 19.45 2.55
CA LEU A 367 -6.60 18.02 2.80
C LEU A 367 -7.25 17.58 4.12
N VAL A 368 -7.03 18.36 5.19
CA VAL A 368 -7.67 18.08 6.50
C VAL A 368 -9.19 18.12 6.38
N LEU A 369 -9.75 19.15 5.74
CA LEU A 369 -11.21 19.27 5.55
C LEU A 369 -11.77 18.14 4.66
N LEU A 370 -11.02 17.68 3.66
CA LEU A 370 -11.43 16.56 2.82
C LEU A 370 -11.42 15.24 3.60
N GLY A 371 -10.38 15.01 4.39
CA GLY A 371 -10.16 13.75 5.09
C GLY A 371 -11.02 13.55 6.33
N THR A 372 -11.30 14.64 7.07
CA THR A 372 -11.96 14.56 8.38
C THR A 372 -13.36 13.94 8.28
N THR A 373 -13.69 13.06 9.22
CA THR A 373 -15.02 12.48 9.41
C THR A 373 -16.10 13.56 9.37
N SER A 374 -17.20 13.34 8.67
CA SER A 374 -18.25 14.33 8.40
C SER A 374 -17.77 15.60 7.66
N GLY A 375 -16.61 15.56 7.02
CA GLY A 375 -16.00 16.66 6.28
C GLY A 375 -16.41 16.72 4.79
N LEU A 376 -15.58 17.39 3.98
CA LEU A 376 -15.85 17.52 2.54
C LEU A 376 -15.90 16.15 1.83
N GLY A 377 -15.16 15.16 2.31
CA GLY A 377 -15.18 13.80 1.77
C GLY A 377 -16.57 13.16 1.90
N THR A 378 -17.17 13.24 3.06
CA THR A 378 -18.55 12.76 3.28
C THR A 378 -19.57 13.53 2.44
N MET A 379 -19.41 14.86 2.29
CA MET A 379 -20.27 15.65 1.39
C MET A 379 -20.15 15.19 -0.06
N ILE A 380 -18.95 14.91 -0.54
CA ILE A 380 -18.72 14.39 -1.90
C ILE A 380 -19.33 12.99 -2.04
N ALA A 381 -19.16 12.12 -1.04
CA ALA A 381 -19.73 10.78 -1.05
C ALA A 381 -21.26 10.80 -1.10
N PHE A 382 -21.88 11.72 -0.36
CA PHE A 382 -23.33 11.86 -0.32
C PHE A 382 -23.92 12.49 -1.60
N LEU A 383 -23.22 13.50 -2.20
CA LEU A 383 -23.77 14.29 -3.30
C LEU A 383 -23.32 13.86 -4.69
N ILE A 384 -22.12 13.23 -4.82
CA ILE A 384 -21.46 13.00 -6.11
C ILE A 384 -21.14 11.52 -6.32
N THR A 385 -20.33 10.90 -5.43
CA THR A 385 -19.89 9.51 -5.57
C THR A 385 -19.39 8.92 -4.25
N ASP A 386 -19.87 7.74 -3.92
CA ASP A 386 -19.49 6.94 -2.74
C ASP A 386 -18.36 5.94 -3.00
N LYS A 387 -17.74 5.99 -4.18
CA LYS A 387 -16.67 5.03 -4.57
C LYS A 387 -15.39 5.19 -3.75
N ILE A 388 -15.17 6.34 -3.14
CA ILE A 388 -14.06 6.61 -2.22
C ILE A 388 -14.58 6.58 -0.78
N ARG A 389 -14.19 5.56 0.00
CA ARG A 389 -14.65 5.37 1.39
C ARG A 389 -13.59 5.76 2.44
N GLY A 390 -12.34 5.38 2.22
CA GLY A 390 -11.24 5.53 3.18
C GLY A 390 -10.56 6.89 3.08
N TYR A 391 -11.21 7.96 3.53
CA TYR A 391 -10.65 9.31 3.51
C TYR A 391 -9.49 9.50 4.50
N ASN A 392 -9.38 8.65 5.52
CA ASN A 392 -8.23 8.59 6.43
C ASN A 392 -6.90 8.41 5.70
N ARG A 393 -6.89 7.72 4.56
CA ARG A 393 -5.71 7.47 3.71
C ARG A 393 -5.06 8.73 3.15
N ILE A 394 -5.72 9.90 3.30
CA ILE A 394 -5.17 11.21 2.94
C ILE A 394 -4.05 11.67 3.88
N SER A 395 -3.90 11.04 5.05
CA SER A 395 -2.89 11.39 6.06
C SER A 395 -1.47 11.38 5.50
N ILE A 396 -1.14 10.50 4.54
CA ILE A 396 0.17 10.48 3.88
C ILE A 396 0.43 11.75 3.04
N PHE A 397 -0.61 12.36 2.46
CA PHE A 397 -0.50 13.65 1.76
C PHE A 397 -0.28 14.78 2.76
N ILE A 398 -0.99 14.75 3.91
CA ILE A 398 -0.81 15.70 5.01
C ILE A 398 0.61 15.55 5.58
N GLU A 399 1.08 14.34 5.80
CA GLU A 399 2.44 14.05 6.24
C GLU A 399 3.47 14.68 5.30
N TYR A 400 3.37 14.38 3.99
CA TYR A 400 4.34 14.88 3.03
C TYR A 400 4.35 16.39 2.92
N VAL A 401 3.19 17.07 2.84
CA VAL A 401 3.14 18.53 2.74
C VAL A 401 3.74 19.21 3.98
N CYS A 402 3.56 18.61 5.15
CA CYS A 402 4.14 19.08 6.40
C CYS A 402 5.66 18.90 6.43
N ILE A 403 6.17 17.73 6.03
CA ILE A 403 7.62 17.48 5.89
C ILE A 403 8.23 18.47 4.88
N LEU A 404 7.57 18.68 3.73
CA LEU A 404 8.02 19.62 2.70
C LEU A 404 8.11 21.06 3.22
N ALA A 405 7.15 21.49 4.04
CA ALA A 405 7.17 22.81 4.66
C ALA A 405 8.38 22.98 5.60
N VAL A 406 8.68 21.99 6.44
CA VAL A 406 9.89 21.97 7.29
C VAL A 406 11.14 22.00 6.43
N ALA A 407 11.20 21.17 5.39
CA ALA A 407 12.34 21.10 4.47
C ALA A 407 12.62 22.44 3.79
N MET A 408 11.60 23.12 3.30
CA MET A 408 11.72 24.44 2.67
C MET A 408 12.19 25.52 3.66
N LEU A 409 11.65 25.52 4.88
CA LEU A 409 12.02 26.48 5.91
C LEU A 409 13.47 26.26 6.37
N MET A 410 13.82 25.01 6.73
CA MET A 410 15.15 24.67 7.19
C MET A 410 16.21 24.84 6.07
N GLY A 411 15.87 24.48 4.84
CA GLY A 411 16.72 24.70 3.67
C GLY A 411 17.06 26.17 3.47
N ALA A 412 16.06 27.05 3.56
CA ALA A 412 16.25 28.49 3.45
C ALA A 412 17.10 29.08 4.60
N ILE A 413 16.92 28.57 5.83
CA ILE A 413 17.74 28.97 6.99
C ILE A 413 19.20 28.53 6.79
N VAL A 414 19.43 27.29 6.41
CA VAL A 414 20.76 26.73 6.17
C VAL A 414 21.50 27.48 5.06
N ASP A 415 20.83 27.77 3.94
CA ASP A 415 21.42 28.49 2.82
C ASP A 415 21.76 29.95 3.17
N LYS A 416 20.90 30.63 3.93
CA LYS A 416 21.17 31.97 4.44
C LYS A 416 22.37 31.97 5.40
N LEU A 417 22.42 31.05 6.34
CA LEU A 417 23.51 30.93 7.29
C LEU A 417 24.83 30.52 6.63
N LYS A 418 24.78 29.71 5.57
CA LYS A 418 25.98 29.32 4.81
C LYS A 418 26.69 30.51 4.18
N ALA A 419 25.96 31.54 3.76
CA ALA A 419 26.52 32.77 3.23
C ALA A 419 27.19 33.62 4.29
N ASP A 420 26.58 33.71 5.50
CA ASP A 420 27.02 34.63 6.57
C ASP A 420 27.89 33.95 7.62
N LYS A 421 27.55 32.73 8.04
CA LYS A 421 28.15 31.98 9.19
C LYS A 421 28.20 30.47 8.91
N ARG A 422 29.20 30.02 8.13
CA ARG A 422 29.33 28.62 7.68
C ARG A 422 29.26 27.59 8.83
N THR A 423 29.94 27.87 9.96
CA THR A 423 29.95 26.97 11.13
C THR A 423 28.53 26.81 11.70
N THR A 424 27.78 27.90 11.83
CA THR A 424 26.39 27.87 12.31
C THR A 424 25.49 27.09 11.35
N SER A 425 25.67 27.24 10.03
CA SER A 425 24.95 26.45 9.00
C SER A 425 25.18 24.94 9.19
N ILE A 426 26.43 24.53 9.45
CA ILE A 426 26.76 23.12 9.71
C ILE A 426 26.07 22.63 10.98
N ILE A 427 26.16 23.41 12.07
CA ILE A 427 25.51 23.04 13.35
C ILE A 427 23.99 22.85 13.15
N VAL A 428 23.33 23.80 12.49
CA VAL A 428 21.89 23.72 12.22
C VAL A 428 21.56 22.46 11.37
N THR A 429 22.38 22.15 10.36
CA THR A 429 22.17 20.93 9.54
C THR A 429 22.33 19.66 10.39
N VAL A 430 23.33 19.59 11.25
CA VAL A 430 23.57 18.44 12.15
C VAL A 430 22.41 18.29 13.15
N VAL A 431 22.00 19.38 13.79
CA VAL A 431 20.85 19.37 14.73
C VAL A 431 19.57 18.90 14.01
N THR A 432 19.31 19.42 12.80
CA THR A 432 18.19 18.95 11.98
C THR A 432 18.29 17.45 11.71
N GLY A 433 19.50 16.95 11.39
CA GLY A 433 19.75 15.53 11.19
C GLY A 433 19.43 14.68 12.42
N LEU A 434 19.87 15.12 13.61
CA LEU A 434 19.57 14.42 14.87
C LEU A 434 18.05 14.36 15.14
N VAL A 435 17.34 15.46 14.90
CA VAL A 435 15.88 15.51 15.06
C VAL A 435 15.18 14.61 14.03
N CYS A 436 15.65 14.55 12.78
CA CYS A 436 15.14 13.65 11.75
C CYS A 436 15.36 12.18 12.14
N VAL A 437 16.55 11.80 12.61
CA VAL A 437 16.85 10.43 13.06
C VAL A 437 15.98 10.06 14.26
N PHE A 438 15.80 10.98 15.21
CA PHE A 438 14.90 10.77 16.36
C PHE A 438 13.45 10.58 15.90
N SER A 439 12.96 11.37 14.95
CA SER A 439 11.61 11.24 14.38
C SER A 439 11.41 9.90 13.66
N ILE A 440 12.42 9.41 12.94
CA ILE A 440 12.37 8.09 12.31
C ILE A 440 12.29 6.99 13.37
N TRP A 441 13.18 7.05 14.40
CA TRP A 441 13.18 6.05 15.47
C TRP A 441 11.85 6.01 16.22
N GLU A 442 11.31 7.15 16.56
CA GLU A 442 10.02 7.30 17.25
C GLU A 442 8.85 6.78 16.36
N GLY A 443 8.81 7.19 15.09
CA GLY A 443 7.78 6.77 14.13
C GLY A 443 7.83 5.28 13.77
N CYS A 444 8.95 4.59 13.96
CA CYS A 444 9.08 3.16 13.69
C CYS A 444 8.22 2.26 14.61
N GLY A 445 7.81 2.72 15.80
CA GLY A 445 6.98 1.93 16.72
C GLY A 445 7.65 0.63 17.21
N GLY A 446 8.96 0.66 17.46
CA GLY A 446 9.73 -0.48 17.95
C GLY A 446 10.25 -1.43 16.86
N LYS A 447 11.10 -2.37 17.27
CA LYS A 447 11.75 -3.38 16.45
C LYS A 447 10.85 -4.62 16.32
N THR A 448 10.80 -5.24 15.15
CA THR A 448 10.12 -6.54 14.96
C THR A 448 10.82 -7.61 15.81
N PRO A 449 10.09 -8.31 16.69
CA PRO A 449 10.68 -9.37 17.52
C PRO A 449 11.21 -10.54 16.66
N THR A 450 12.31 -11.15 17.08
CA THR A 450 12.85 -12.35 16.41
C THR A 450 11.86 -13.51 16.48
N GLU A 451 11.10 -13.60 17.55
CA GLU A 451 10.10 -14.66 17.76
C GLU A 451 8.98 -14.62 16.73
N THR A 452 8.63 -13.42 16.21
CA THR A 452 7.67 -13.27 15.12
C THR A 452 8.14 -14.02 13.87
N TYR A 453 9.41 -13.85 13.49
CA TYR A 453 9.97 -14.56 12.33
C TYR A 453 10.08 -16.07 12.54
N LYS A 454 10.42 -16.51 13.75
CA LYS A 454 10.44 -17.94 14.08
C LYS A 454 9.04 -18.57 13.99
N ALA A 455 8.01 -17.86 14.46
CA ALA A 455 6.64 -18.32 14.35
C ALA A 455 6.20 -18.45 12.88
N ILE A 456 6.47 -17.42 12.06
CA ILE A 456 6.20 -17.45 10.62
C ILE A 456 6.93 -18.63 9.94
N GLN A 457 8.22 -18.82 10.24
CA GLN A 457 9.01 -19.91 9.67
C GLN A 457 8.45 -21.30 10.06
N ALA A 458 8.03 -21.47 11.32
CA ALA A 458 7.47 -22.72 11.79
C ALA A 458 6.11 -23.01 11.12
N GLU A 459 5.24 -22.02 10.99
CA GLU A 459 3.94 -22.16 10.32
C GLU A 459 4.13 -22.44 8.83
N TYR A 460 4.92 -21.63 8.12
CA TYR A 460 5.23 -21.81 6.70
C TYR A 460 5.80 -23.21 6.40
N ALA A 461 6.72 -23.69 7.24
CA ALA A 461 7.32 -25.02 7.07
C ALA A 461 6.32 -26.16 7.37
N SER A 462 5.41 -25.98 8.34
CA SER A 462 4.34 -26.94 8.62
C SER A 462 3.37 -27.07 7.46
N ASP A 463 2.99 -25.92 6.87
CA ASP A 463 2.07 -25.85 5.73
C ASP A 463 2.71 -26.47 4.47
N ASP A 464 3.97 -26.10 4.20
CA ASP A 464 4.76 -26.65 3.08
C ASP A 464 4.86 -28.16 3.15
N LYS A 465 5.12 -28.71 4.34
CA LYS A 465 5.22 -30.16 4.55
C LYS A 465 3.90 -30.88 4.24
N LEU A 466 2.75 -30.35 4.68
CA LEU A 466 1.46 -30.98 4.39
C LEU A 466 1.12 -30.87 2.91
N VAL A 467 1.28 -29.70 2.28
CA VAL A 467 0.96 -29.51 0.86
C VAL A 467 1.89 -30.34 -0.03
N SER A 468 3.18 -30.43 0.28
CA SER A 468 4.11 -31.34 -0.41
C SER A 468 3.70 -32.82 -0.27
N TYR A 469 3.20 -33.23 0.90
CA TYR A 469 2.62 -34.57 1.07
C TYR A 469 1.40 -34.75 0.17
N ILE A 470 0.48 -33.79 0.12
CA ILE A 470 -0.70 -33.85 -0.77
C ILE A 470 -0.25 -34.02 -2.21
N GLU A 471 0.65 -33.15 -2.68
CA GLU A 471 1.15 -33.15 -4.06
C GLU A 471 1.83 -34.47 -4.45
N SER A 472 2.59 -35.08 -3.54
CA SER A 472 3.20 -36.38 -3.76
C SER A 472 2.23 -37.57 -3.68
N SER A 473 1.06 -37.36 -3.10
CA SER A 473 0.07 -38.43 -2.86
C SER A 473 -0.98 -38.57 -3.96
N VAL A 474 -1.15 -37.55 -4.81
CA VAL A 474 -2.13 -37.51 -5.91
C VAL A 474 -1.44 -37.28 -7.26
N ASP A 475 -2.14 -37.47 -8.36
CA ASP A 475 -1.59 -37.24 -9.70
C ASP A 475 -1.38 -35.74 -9.96
N GLU A 476 -0.39 -35.40 -10.79
CA GLU A 476 -0.11 -34.05 -11.22
C GLU A 476 -1.36 -33.40 -11.86
N GLY A 477 -1.67 -32.17 -11.48
CA GLY A 477 -2.85 -31.44 -11.96
C GLY A 477 -4.18 -31.85 -11.33
N SER A 478 -4.15 -32.73 -10.31
CA SER A 478 -5.35 -33.11 -9.56
C SER A 478 -6.02 -31.93 -8.89
N MET A 479 -7.35 -31.98 -8.78
CA MET A 479 -8.15 -30.99 -8.09
C MET A 479 -8.32 -31.35 -6.62
N ILE A 480 -8.13 -30.37 -5.73
CA ILE A 480 -8.32 -30.48 -4.28
C ILE A 480 -9.42 -29.53 -3.84
N TYR A 481 -10.44 -30.08 -3.19
CA TYR A 481 -11.53 -29.29 -2.63
C TYR A 481 -11.12 -28.74 -1.24
N GLN A 482 -11.48 -27.50 -0.95
CA GLN A 482 -11.07 -26.82 0.29
C GLN A 482 -12.27 -26.51 1.17
N LEU A 483 -12.17 -26.85 2.45
CA LEU A 483 -13.15 -26.54 3.47
C LEU A 483 -12.55 -25.60 4.55
N PRO A 484 -13.43 -24.70 5.09
CA PRO A 484 -14.83 -24.49 4.70
C PRO A 484 -14.95 -23.86 3.32
N TYR A 485 -16.12 -23.95 2.69
CA TYR A 485 -16.40 -23.00 1.61
C TYR A 485 -16.24 -21.59 2.15
N HIS A 486 -15.50 -20.77 1.42
CA HIS A 486 -15.21 -19.40 1.82
C HIS A 486 -15.25 -18.47 0.61
N LYS A 487 -16.00 -17.37 0.75
CA LYS A 487 -16.18 -16.41 -0.34
C LYS A 487 -14.87 -15.73 -0.71
N TYR A 488 -14.62 -15.51 -2.00
CA TYR A 488 -13.48 -14.78 -2.50
C TYR A 488 -13.93 -13.72 -3.52
N PRO A 489 -13.34 -12.52 -3.51
CA PRO A 489 -12.47 -11.93 -2.48
C PRO A 489 -13.27 -11.35 -1.29
N GLU A 490 -12.55 -10.86 -0.28
CA GLU A 490 -13.12 -10.19 0.91
C GLU A 490 -14.19 -11.07 1.58
N GLY A 491 -13.86 -12.31 1.95
CA GLY A 491 -14.65 -13.17 2.80
C GLY A 491 -14.63 -12.68 4.25
N GLU A 492 -15.59 -13.11 5.07
CA GLU A 492 -15.58 -12.82 6.51
C GLU A 492 -14.73 -13.86 7.24
N SER A 493 -13.85 -13.43 8.13
CA SER A 493 -13.06 -14.34 8.96
C SER A 493 -13.97 -15.28 9.75
N GLN A 494 -13.59 -16.57 9.85
CA GLN A 494 -14.34 -17.60 10.57
C GLN A 494 -13.48 -18.14 11.71
N ASN A 495 -13.83 -17.88 12.96
CA ASN A 495 -13.01 -18.19 14.13
C ASN A 495 -11.57 -17.67 13.96
N ASP A 496 -10.57 -18.57 13.96
CA ASP A 496 -9.17 -18.22 13.80
C ASP A 496 -8.69 -18.27 12.33
N MET A 497 -9.57 -18.60 11.38
CA MET A 497 -9.28 -18.54 9.94
C MET A 497 -9.57 -17.15 9.40
N TRP A 498 -8.57 -16.48 8.84
CA TRP A 498 -8.69 -15.18 8.18
C TRP A 498 -9.07 -15.34 6.70
N ASP A 499 -9.38 -14.24 6.06
CA ASP A 499 -9.98 -14.12 4.71
C ASP A 499 -9.30 -14.97 3.63
N TYR A 500 -7.97 -15.12 3.69
CA TYR A 500 -7.18 -15.70 2.60
C TYR A 500 -6.36 -16.93 3.00
N HIS A 501 -6.56 -17.49 4.19
CA HIS A 501 -5.83 -18.68 4.65
C HIS A 501 -5.92 -19.87 3.67
N LEU A 502 -7.04 -20.03 2.97
CA LEU A 502 -7.20 -21.13 2.01
C LEU A 502 -6.26 -21.02 0.80
N PHE A 503 -5.61 -19.88 0.56
CA PHE A 503 -4.55 -19.77 -0.44
C PHE A 503 -3.27 -20.52 -0.09
N VAL A 504 -3.10 -20.96 1.15
CA VAL A 504 -1.94 -21.77 1.59
C VAL A 504 -1.75 -22.98 0.68
N GLY A 505 -2.82 -23.68 0.32
CA GLY A 505 -2.75 -24.81 -0.61
C GLY A 505 -2.05 -24.45 -1.92
N TYR A 506 -2.52 -23.41 -2.58
CA TYR A 506 -1.93 -22.94 -3.84
C TYR A 506 -0.50 -22.43 -3.66
N LEU A 507 -0.22 -21.71 -2.57
CA LEU A 507 1.08 -21.10 -2.33
C LEU A 507 2.21 -22.15 -2.26
N HIS A 508 1.95 -23.30 -1.64
CA HIS A 508 2.94 -24.35 -1.44
C HIS A 508 2.89 -25.49 -2.47
N SER A 509 1.97 -25.41 -3.46
CA SER A 509 1.80 -26.43 -4.49
C SER A 509 2.29 -25.93 -5.85
N ASP A 510 2.92 -26.79 -6.64
CA ASP A 510 3.42 -26.44 -7.97
C ASP A 510 2.49 -26.90 -9.11
N THR A 511 1.70 -27.95 -8.89
CA THR A 511 0.91 -28.59 -9.97
C THR A 511 -0.59 -28.69 -9.68
N LEU A 512 -1.02 -28.73 -8.41
CA LEU A 512 -2.40 -28.98 -8.03
C LEU A 512 -3.34 -27.81 -8.32
N LYS A 513 -4.62 -28.12 -8.48
CA LYS A 513 -5.71 -27.17 -8.66
C LYS A 513 -6.56 -27.10 -7.41
N TRP A 514 -6.80 -25.91 -6.89
CA TRP A 514 -7.46 -25.66 -5.62
C TRP A 514 -8.83 -25.04 -5.81
N SER A 515 -9.84 -25.46 -5.05
CA SER A 515 -11.21 -24.96 -5.21
C SER A 515 -11.40 -23.52 -4.75
N TYR A 516 -10.62 -23.04 -3.77
CA TYR A 516 -10.67 -21.65 -3.32
C TYR A 516 -10.17 -20.67 -4.39
N GLY A 517 -10.73 -19.46 -4.40
CA GLY A 517 -10.34 -18.39 -5.31
C GLY A 517 -11.33 -18.14 -6.47
N SER A 518 -12.44 -18.88 -6.56
CA SER A 518 -13.56 -18.50 -7.45
C SER A 518 -14.15 -17.17 -6.99
N VAL A 519 -14.31 -16.22 -7.94
CA VAL A 519 -14.85 -14.90 -7.60
C VAL A 519 -16.32 -14.99 -7.26
N LYS A 520 -16.70 -14.53 -6.05
CA LYS A 520 -18.10 -14.53 -5.58
C LYS A 520 -19.04 -13.85 -6.58
N GLY A 521 -20.23 -14.43 -6.75
CA GLY A 521 -21.20 -14.01 -7.75
C GLY A 521 -20.95 -14.55 -9.17
N ARG A 522 -19.98 -15.45 -9.36
CA ARG A 522 -19.75 -16.19 -10.60
C ARG A 522 -20.09 -17.68 -10.43
N GLU A 523 -20.30 -18.39 -11.54
CA GLU A 523 -20.72 -19.80 -11.57
C GLU A 523 -19.83 -20.72 -10.71
N GLY A 524 -18.51 -20.55 -10.79
CA GLY A 524 -17.56 -21.34 -10.00
C GLY A 524 -17.70 -21.16 -8.49
N ASP A 525 -18.04 -19.94 -8.04
CA ASP A 525 -18.32 -19.65 -6.64
C ASP A 525 -19.61 -20.33 -6.17
N SER A 526 -20.70 -20.19 -6.95
CA SER A 526 -21.99 -20.84 -6.65
C SER A 526 -21.87 -22.36 -6.58
N TRP A 527 -21.07 -22.96 -7.47
CA TRP A 527 -20.81 -24.40 -7.44
C TRP A 527 -20.06 -24.81 -6.16
N ASN A 528 -19.04 -24.08 -5.79
CA ASN A 528 -18.27 -24.35 -4.56
C ASN A 528 -19.13 -24.17 -3.28
N GLU A 529 -20.04 -23.19 -3.26
CA GLU A 529 -20.99 -22.96 -2.15
C GLU A 529 -21.99 -24.13 -2.05
N GLU A 530 -22.53 -24.59 -3.17
CA GLU A 530 -23.45 -25.73 -3.21
C GLU A 530 -22.78 -26.99 -2.65
N ILE A 531 -21.59 -27.34 -3.15
CA ILE A 531 -20.83 -28.50 -2.66
C ILE A 531 -20.50 -28.36 -1.17
N GLY A 532 -20.04 -27.20 -0.73
CA GLY A 532 -19.69 -26.94 0.67
C GLY A 532 -20.87 -27.05 1.64
N SER A 533 -22.11 -26.96 1.16
CA SER A 533 -23.33 -27.09 1.95
C SER A 533 -23.81 -28.54 2.12
N LEU A 534 -23.26 -29.50 1.34
CA LEU A 534 -23.67 -30.88 1.37
C LEU A 534 -23.18 -31.61 2.64
N LYS A 535 -23.88 -32.70 3.01
CA LYS A 535 -23.38 -33.65 4.03
C LYS A 535 -22.17 -34.40 3.48
N ALA A 536 -21.33 -34.91 4.37
CA ALA A 536 -20.07 -35.55 4.02
C ALA A 536 -20.19 -36.63 2.94
N ASP A 537 -21.17 -37.54 3.05
CA ASP A 537 -21.38 -38.62 2.07
C ASP A 537 -21.71 -38.08 0.67
N ASP A 538 -22.67 -37.15 0.59
CA ASP A 538 -23.10 -36.54 -0.67
C ASP A 538 -21.98 -35.65 -1.25
N MET A 539 -21.26 -34.92 -0.40
CA MET A 539 -20.12 -34.10 -0.79
C MET A 539 -19.01 -34.95 -1.41
N VAL A 540 -18.58 -36.00 -0.72
CA VAL A 540 -17.52 -36.91 -1.19
C VAL A 540 -17.92 -37.55 -2.52
N LYS A 541 -19.18 -37.97 -2.67
CA LYS A 541 -19.70 -38.52 -3.93
C LYS A 541 -19.65 -37.48 -5.05
N ALA A 542 -20.18 -36.27 -4.83
CA ALA A 542 -20.20 -35.21 -5.83
C ALA A 542 -18.78 -34.78 -6.23
N LEU A 543 -17.85 -34.69 -5.28
CA LEU A 543 -16.46 -34.36 -5.56
C LEU A 543 -15.75 -35.43 -6.38
N LYS A 544 -15.97 -36.71 -6.09
CA LYS A 544 -15.42 -37.83 -6.89
C LYS A 544 -15.98 -37.80 -8.33
N GLU A 545 -17.29 -37.55 -8.49
CA GLU A 545 -17.93 -37.41 -9.79
C GLU A 545 -17.38 -36.21 -10.59
N ALA A 546 -17.03 -35.11 -9.89
CA ALA A 546 -16.40 -33.94 -10.51
C ALA A 546 -14.89 -34.11 -10.75
N GLY A 547 -14.27 -35.21 -10.31
CA GLY A 547 -12.87 -35.54 -10.57
C GLY A 547 -11.89 -34.94 -9.54
N PHE A 548 -12.33 -34.59 -8.34
CA PHE A 548 -11.45 -34.19 -7.23
C PHE A 548 -10.75 -35.40 -6.63
N ALA A 549 -9.49 -35.21 -6.19
CA ALA A 549 -8.66 -36.26 -5.62
C ALA A 549 -8.67 -36.27 -4.07
N GLY A 550 -9.23 -35.24 -3.44
CA GLY A 550 -9.30 -35.17 -1.98
C GLY A 550 -9.87 -33.86 -1.45
N ILE A 551 -9.99 -33.80 -0.12
CA ILE A 551 -10.48 -32.64 0.63
C ILE A 551 -9.38 -32.13 1.55
N TYR A 552 -9.06 -30.85 1.43
CA TYR A 552 -8.20 -30.07 2.34
C TYR A 552 -9.08 -29.26 3.29
N ILE A 553 -8.75 -29.24 4.57
CA ILE A 553 -9.52 -28.53 5.59
C ILE A 553 -8.63 -27.56 6.34
N ASP A 554 -9.03 -26.30 6.40
CA ASP A 554 -8.48 -25.36 7.38
C ASP A 554 -9.24 -25.50 8.70
N ARG A 555 -8.61 -26.16 9.67
CA ARG A 555 -9.20 -26.50 10.97
C ARG A 555 -9.44 -25.26 11.84
N ARG A 556 -8.73 -24.15 11.57
CA ARG A 556 -8.89 -22.86 12.28
C ARG A 556 -10.29 -22.26 12.13
N ALA A 557 -11.00 -22.63 11.06
CA ALA A 557 -12.37 -22.16 10.80
C ALA A 557 -13.42 -22.76 11.75
N TYR A 558 -13.08 -23.81 12.49
CA TYR A 558 -14.05 -24.60 13.24
C TYR A 558 -13.75 -24.59 14.73
N LEU A 559 -14.80 -24.65 15.55
CA LEU A 559 -14.66 -24.97 16.99
C LEU A 559 -14.28 -26.45 17.15
N ALA A 560 -13.66 -26.81 18.29
CA ALA A 560 -13.17 -28.16 18.55
C ALA A 560 -14.21 -29.27 18.29
N GLU A 561 -15.43 -29.10 18.79
CA GLU A 561 -16.52 -30.06 18.58
C GLU A 561 -16.97 -30.15 17.11
N GLN A 562 -16.93 -29.03 16.39
CA GLN A 562 -17.34 -28.98 14.98
C GLN A 562 -16.33 -29.70 14.08
N ILE A 563 -15.02 -29.50 14.32
CA ILE A 563 -13.98 -30.15 13.52
C ILE A 563 -13.92 -31.65 13.80
N GLU A 564 -14.09 -32.09 15.07
CA GLU A 564 -14.16 -33.49 15.42
C GLU A 564 -15.33 -34.19 14.73
N GLN A 565 -16.51 -33.57 14.70
CA GLN A 565 -17.67 -34.13 14.01
C GLN A 565 -17.46 -34.17 12.48
N LEU A 566 -16.97 -33.08 11.87
CA LEU A 566 -16.69 -33.04 10.42
C LEU A 566 -15.66 -34.10 10.02
N GLU A 567 -14.57 -34.24 10.77
CA GLU A 567 -13.53 -35.24 10.48
C GLU A 567 -14.01 -36.67 10.75
N SER A 568 -14.92 -36.91 11.69
CA SER A 568 -15.59 -38.19 11.89
C SER A 568 -16.45 -38.56 10.69
N ASP A 569 -17.32 -37.63 10.24
CA ASP A 569 -18.21 -37.85 9.11
C ASP A 569 -17.43 -38.06 7.80
N LEU A 570 -16.37 -37.29 7.57
CA LEU A 570 -15.49 -37.46 6.40
C LEU A 570 -14.69 -38.77 6.45
N THR A 571 -14.27 -39.21 7.64
CA THR A 571 -13.60 -40.52 7.81
C THR A 571 -14.54 -41.67 7.46
N GLU A 572 -15.83 -41.57 7.83
CA GLU A 572 -16.85 -42.57 7.46
C GLU A 572 -17.10 -42.53 5.95
N ALA A 573 -17.32 -41.34 5.36
CA ALA A 573 -17.63 -41.15 3.94
C ALA A 573 -16.48 -41.53 3.00
N THR A 574 -15.23 -41.30 3.40
CA THR A 574 -14.05 -41.61 2.57
C THR A 574 -13.44 -42.97 2.85
N GLY A 575 -13.68 -43.53 4.02
CA GLY A 575 -13.00 -44.75 4.52
C GLY A 575 -11.52 -44.53 4.87
N THR A 576 -11.05 -43.30 4.95
CA THR A 576 -9.64 -42.93 5.23
C THR A 576 -9.55 -41.97 6.41
N LYS A 577 -8.43 -41.99 7.13
CA LYS A 577 -8.14 -41.04 8.19
C LYS A 577 -7.43 -39.80 7.62
N PRO A 578 -7.62 -38.62 8.22
CA PRO A 578 -6.94 -37.43 7.76
C PRO A 578 -5.44 -37.47 8.02
N VAL A 579 -4.66 -36.86 7.15
CA VAL A 579 -3.28 -36.45 7.44
C VAL A 579 -3.34 -35.03 7.96
N ILE A 580 -2.73 -34.79 9.14
CA ILE A 580 -2.79 -33.52 9.85
C ILE A 580 -1.42 -32.84 9.79
N SER A 581 -1.40 -31.50 9.58
CA SER A 581 -0.16 -30.70 9.62
C SER A 581 0.50 -30.72 11.00
N ASP A 582 1.82 -30.47 11.06
CA ASP A 582 2.59 -30.52 12.31
C ASP A 582 2.08 -29.56 13.38
N ASN A 583 1.56 -28.37 12.95
CA ASN A 583 0.93 -27.37 13.84
C ASN A 583 -0.54 -27.67 14.17
N GLY A 584 -1.14 -28.71 13.58
CA GLY A 584 -2.53 -29.10 13.79
C GLY A 584 -3.56 -28.18 13.14
N CYS A 585 -3.16 -27.21 12.33
CA CYS A 585 -4.06 -26.23 11.73
C CYS A 585 -4.74 -26.71 10.45
N LEU A 586 -4.19 -27.71 9.78
CA LEU A 586 -4.64 -28.20 8.49
C LEU A 586 -4.83 -29.70 8.51
N SER A 587 -5.81 -30.21 7.75
CA SER A 587 -5.95 -31.66 7.54
C SER A 587 -6.33 -31.98 6.08
N PHE A 588 -6.00 -33.19 5.63
CA PHE A 588 -6.25 -33.65 4.26
C PHE A 588 -6.78 -35.08 4.23
N TYR A 589 -7.85 -35.28 3.45
CA TYR A 589 -8.43 -36.56 3.13
C TYR A 589 -8.20 -36.87 1.64
N LYS A 590 -7.53 -37.98 1.36
CA LYS A 590 -7.39 -38.51 0.00
C LYS A 590 -8.58 -39.41 -0.35
N PHE A 591 -9.09 -39.34 -1.59
CA PHE A 591 -10.17 -40.18 -2.12
C PHE A 591 -9.68 -41.52 -2.65
#